data_92657901d06b6ae18e51525ecc7d859e
#
_entry.id   92657901d06b6ae18e51525ecc7d859e
#
_cell.length_a   1.000
_cell.length_b   1.000
_cell.length_c   1.000
_cell.angle_alpha   90.00
_cell.angle_beta   90.00
_cell.angle_gamma   90.00
#
_symmetry.space_group_name_H-M   'P 1'
#
loop_
_entity.id
_entity.type
_entity.pdbx_description
1 polymer ?
#
loop_
_entity_poly.entity_id
_entity_poly.type
_entity_poly.pdbx_seq_one_letter_code
_entity_poly.pdbx_strand_id
1 'polypeptide(L)'
;PRIGLLPGSRRPELEQNLQLLLRLIELLPNTVRCNVDLALVPSLDDDSLRRLSERCGWHLKNGVLEREGARGINVCRGAFRAVLQQSDLVIGMAGTAIEQAVGLAKPVLQVPGQGPQFTAAFAEAQRRLLGPTVFCADGESGSREALERTAELAMALLDRARRDPGLQRQCREEAKWRLGEAGGGLRMAAAIDALLP
;
A
#
# COMPACT_ATOMS: atom_id res chain seq x y z
N PRO A 1 -15.90 1.72 -1.43
CA PRO A 1 -14.50 1.50 -1.79
C PRO A 1 -13.56 1.80 -0.62
N ARG A 2 -12.45 1.06 -0.55
CA ARG A 2 -11.49 1.16 0.54
C ARG A 2 -10.06 1.12 0.00
N ILE A 3 -9.24 2.07 0.44
CA ILE A 3 -7.82 2.16 0.12
C ILE A 3 -7.03 1.81 1.39
N GLY A 4 -6.13 0.84 1.29
CA GLY A 4 -5.16 0.54 2.35
C GLY A 4 -3.83 1.24 2.09
N LEU A 5 -3.35 2.02 3.05
CA LEU A 5 -2.06 2.71 2.99
C LEU A 5 -1.00 1.96 3.80
N LEU A 6 0.13 1.68 3.18
CA LEU A 6 1.25 0.93 3.77
C LEU A 6 2.55 1.75 3.71
N PRO A 7 2.88 2.55 4.72
CA PRO A 7 4.10 3.37 4.71
C PRO A 7 5.37 2.55 4.96
N GLY A 8 5.25 1.29 5.36
CA GLY A 8 6.37 0.46 5.78
C GLY A 8 6.52 0.38 7.29
N SER A 9 7.62 -0.23 7.75
CA SER A 9 7.84 -0.55 9.17
C SER A 9 9.16 -0.03 9.75
N ARG A 10 10.12 0.36 8.93
CA ARG A 10 11.47 0.75 9.34
C ARG A 10 11.67 2.25 9.21
N ARG A 11 12.31 2.87 10.20
CA ARG A 11 12.79 4.25 10.12
C ARG A 11 14.15 4.28 9.43
N PRO A 12 14.46 5.36 8.69
CA PRO A 12 13.68 6.58 8.49
C PRO A 12 12.61 6.48 7.40
N GLU A 13 12.59 5.42 6.60
CA GLU A 13 11.75 5.28 5.40
C GLU A 13 10.25 5.38 5.73
N LEU A 14 9.81 4.77 6.83
CA LEU A 14 8.41 4.85 7.30
C LEU A 14 7.93 6.31 7.42
N GLU A 15 8.78 7.18 7.98
CA GLU A 15 8.42 8.58 8.21
C GLU A 15 8.32 9.36 6.90
N GLN A 16 9.28 9.14 5.99
CA GLN A 16 9.28 9.75 4.66
C GLN A 16 8.09 9.28 3.83
N ASN A 17 7.81 7.98 3.86
CA ASN A 17 6.69 7.38 3.14
C ASN A 17 5.34 7.85 3.68
N LEU A 18 5.21 7.96 5.00
CA LEU A 18 4.00 8.50 5.61
C LEU A 18 3.71 9.91 5.08
N GLN A 19 4.71 10.80 5.08
CA GLN A 19 4.53 12.15 4.55
C GLN A 19 4.15 12.16 3.07
N LEU A 20 4.76 11.28 2.27
CA LEU A 20 4.46 11.15 0.85
C LEU A 20 3.02 10.66 0.63
N LEU A 21 2.57 9.66 1.40
CA LEU A 21 1.20 9.16 1.34
C LEU A 21 0.17 10.20 1.78
N LEU A 22 0.47 11.00 2.82
CA LEU A 22 -0.39 12.10 3.24
C LEU A 22 -0.58 13.12 2.12
N ARG A 23 0.52 13.53 1.46
CA ARG A 23 0.47 14.44 0.30
C ARG A 23 -0.32 13.84 -0.87
N LEU A 24 -0.20 12.53 -1.11
CA LEU A 24 -0.98 11.84 -2.13
C LEU A 24 -2.49 11.90 -1.83
N ILE A 25 -2.89 11.65 -0.58
CA ILE A 25 -4.31 11.64 -0.20
C ILE A 25 -4.94 13.03 -0.33
N GLU A 26 -4.18 14.10 -0.15
CA GLU A 26 -4.65 15.47 -0.40
C GLU A 26 -5.06 15.72 -1.85
N LEU A 27 -4.42 15.02 -2.79
CA LEU A 27 -4.69 15.15 -4.22
C LEU A 27 -5.85 14.27 -4.70
N LEU A 28 -6.34 13.35 -3.88
CA LEU A 28 -7.49 12.52 -4.26
C LEU A 28 -8.77 13.35 -4.28
N PRO A 29 -9.56 13.32 -5.36
CA PRO A 29 -10.79 14.07 -5.46
C PRO A 29 -11.82 13.63 -4.40
N ASN A 30 -12.39 14.58 -3.66
CA ASN A 30 -13.40 14.31 -2.64
C ASN A 30 -14.76 13.88 -3.19
N THR A 31 -14.96 13.97 -4.51
CA THR A 31 -16.19 13.57 -5.19
C THR A 31 -16.46 12.07 -5.13
N VAL A 32 -15.41 11.25 -5.01
CA VAL A 32 -15.54 9.80 -4.87
C VAL A 32 -15.49 9.41 -3.40
N ARG A 33 -16.58 8.83 -2.88
CA ARG A 33 -16.58 8.30 -1.50
C ARG A 33 -15.73 7.05 -1.43
N CYS A 34 -14.66 7.08 -0.65
CA CYS A 34 -13.88 5.91 -0.28
C CYS A 34 -13.32 6.08 1.13
N ASN A 35 -13.19 4.97 1.86
CA ASN A 35 -12.49 4.93 3.13
C ASN A 35 -11.00 4.78 2.88
N VAL A 36 -10.19 5.42 3.71
CA VAL A 36 -8.74 5.30 3.67
C VAL A 36 -8.26 4.80 5.03
N ASP A 37 -7.59 3.66 5.05
CA ASP A 37 -7.08 3.02 6.25
C ASP A 37 -5.55 2.95 6.20
N LEU A 38 -4.91 3.56 7.18
CA LEU A 38 -3.46 3.59 7.32
C LEU A 38 -3.01 2.50 8.29
N ALA A 39 -2.35 1.46 7.78
CA ALA A 39 -1.77 0.42 8.62
C ALA A 39 -0.44 0.88 9.21
N LEU A 40 -0.39 1.07 10.51
CA LEU A 40 0.82 1.47 11.22
C LEU A 40 1.36 0.36 12.13
N VAL A 41 2.68 0.29 12.17
CA VAL A 41 3.40 -0.55 13.13
C VAL A 41 3.24 0.01 14.55
N PRO A 42 3.19 -0.84 15.59
CA PRO A 42 3.05 -0.39 16.98
C PRO A 42 4.19 0.54 17.43
N SER A 43 5.38 0.43 16.84
CA SER A 43 6.55 1.24 17.19
C SER A 43 6.43 2.73 16.81
N LEU A 44 5.46 3.12 16.00
CA LEU A 44 5.14 4.54 15.74
C LEU A 44 3.97 4.95 16.64
N ASP A 45 4.26 5.46 17.83
CA ASP A 45 3.26 5.93 18.79
C ASP A 45 2.48 7.16 18.30
N ASP A 46 1.43 7.53 19.03
CA ASP A 46 0.56 8.65 18.65
C ASP A 46 1.27 10.00 18.70
N ASP A 47 2.21 10.20 19.62
CA ASP A 47 2.95 11.45 19.71
C ASP A 47 3.92 11.62 18.53
N SER A 48 4.57 10.55 18.12
CA SER A 48 5.39 10.54 16.91
C SER A 48 4.54 10.76 15.66
N LEU A 49 3.37 10.08 15.59
CA LEU A 49 2.44 10.27 14.48
C LEU A 49 1.94 11.71 14.41
N ARG A 50 1.55 12.32 15.53
CA ARG A 50 1.14 13.75 15.57
C ARG A 50 2.23 14.66 15.04
N ARG A 51 3.45 14.55 15.56
CA ARG A 51 4.58 15.38 15.10
C ARG A 51 4.86 15.25 13.61
N LEU A 52 4.76 14.04 13.07
CA LEU A 52 5.01 13.80 11.65
C LEU A 52 3.88 14.32 10.76
N SER A 53 2.63 14.07 11.16
CA SER A 53 1.45 14.49 10.38
C SER A 53 1.24 16.01 10.42
N GLU A 54 1.48 16.66 11.57
CA GLU A 54 1.35 18.12 11.71
C GLU A 54 2.32 18.89 10.80
N ARG A 55 3.51 18.34 10.50
CA ARG A 55 4.42 18.91 9.50
C ARG A 55 3.82 18.98 8.10
N CYS A 56 2.83 18.13 7.84
CA CYS A 56 2.08 18.09 6.60
C CYS A 56 0.67 18.74 6.72
N GLY A 57 0.37 19.41 7.84
CA GLY A 57 -0.92 20.03 8.09
C GLY A 57 -2.06 19.05 8.39
N TRP A 58 -1.73 17.82 8.82
CA TRP A 58 -2.70 16.82 9.26
C TRP A 58 -2.74 16.71 10.78
N HIS A 59 -3.92 16.55 11.35
CA HIS A 59 -4.15 16.48 12.79
C HIS A 59 -4.76 15.14 13.19
N LEU A 60 -4.16 14.47 14.17
CA LEU A 60 -4.69 13.22 14.72
C LEU A 60 -5.79 13.52 15.76
N LYS A 61 -7.02 13.09 15.46
CA LYS A 61 -8.19 13.20 16.36
C LYS A 61 -8.93 11.86 16.39
N ASN A 62 -9.13 11.30 17.57
CA ASN A 62 -9.91 10.09 17.78
C ASN A 62 -9.54 8.92 16.84
N GLY A 63 -8.24 8.73 16.57
CA GLY A 63 -7.76 7.66 15.68
C GLY A 63 -7.91 7.94 14.19
N VAL A 64 -8.26 9.18 13.82
CA VAL A 64 -8.37 9.63 12.43
C VAL A 64 -7.39 10.78 12.20
N LEU A 65 -6.64 10.74 11.11
CA LEU A 65 -5.90 11.89 10.62
C LEU A 65 -6.85 12.75 9.77
N GLU A 66 -6.99 14.00 10.14
CA GLU A 66 -7.88 14.98 9.51
C GLU A 66 -7.08 16.17 8.97
N ARG A 67 -7.50 16.66 7.81
CA ARG A 67 -7.03 17.91 7.21
C ARG A 67 -8.18 18.57 6.48
N GLU A 68 -8.29 19.88 6.57
CA GLU A 68 -9.29 20.65 5.83
C GLU A 68 -9.15 20.45 4.32
N GLY A 69 -10.26 20.21 3.65
CA GLY A 69 -10.31 19.96 2.21
C GLY A 69 -9.84 18.55 1.77
N ALA A 70 -9.34 17.72 2.67
CA ALA A 70 -8.95 16.34 2.39
C ALA A 70 -9.87 15.33 3.08
N ARG A 71 -9.87 14.08 2.61
CA ARG A 71 -10.59 13.00 3.28
C ARG A 71 -9.85 12.50 4.50
N GLY A 72 -10.57 12.13 5.54
CA GLY A 72 -10.00 11.56 6.75
C GLY A 72 -9.34 10.20 6.49
N ILE A 73 -8.28 9.90 7.24
CA ILE A 73 -7.52 8.65 7.17
C ILE A 73 -7.64 7.95 8.53
N ASN A 74 -8.23 6.76 8.54
CA ASN A 74 -8.32 5.95 9.74
C ASN A 74 -6.94 5.37 10.10
N VAL A 75 -6.51 5.53 11.34
CA VAL A 75 -5.24 4.99 11.84
C VAL A 75 -5.48 3.60 12.40
N CYS A 76 -4.94 2.57 11.75
CA CYS A 76 -5.13 1.17 12.09
C CYS A 76 -3.84 0.58 12.67
N ARG A 77 -3.79 0.37 13.99
CA ARG A 77 -2.64 -0.23 14.68
C ARG A 77 -2.89 -1.71 14.95
N GLY A 78 -1.88 -2.55 14.72
CA GLY A 78 -2.01 -4.00 14.91
C GLY A 78 -3.02 -4.67 13.99
N ALA A 79 -3.55 -3.96 13.01
CA ALA A 79 -4.62 -4.39 12.12
C ALA A 79 -4.18 -4.57 10.66
N PHE A 80 -2.88 -4.74 10.41
CA PHE A 80 -2.30 -4.84 9.07
C PHE A 80 -3.04 -5.85 8.17
N ARG A 81 -3.28 -7.06 8.69
CA ARG A 81 -4.01 -8.10 7.96
C ARG A 81 -5.43 -7.67 7.59
N ALA A 82 -6.14 -7.06 8.54
CA ALA A 82 -7.50 -6.59 8.30
C ALA A 82 -7.54 -5.47 7.26
N VAL A 83 -6.61 -4.52 7.31
CA VAL A 83 -6.46 -3.47 6.31
C VAL A 83 -6.25 -4.08 4.92
N LEU A 84 -5.31 -5.03 4.77
CA LEU A 84 -5.06 -5.69 3.49
C LEU A 84 -6.31 -6.42 2.97
N GLN A 85 -6.97 -7.21 3.83
CA GLN A 85 -8.13 -8.01 3.42
C GLN A 85 -9.31 -7.15 2.99
N GLN A 86 -9.56 -6.03 3.66
CA GLN A 86 -10.69 -5.15 3.40
C GLN A 86 -10.43 -4.15 2.26
N SER A 87 -9.19 -3.94 1.86
CA SER A 87 -8.85 -2.99 0.80
C SER A 87 -9.30 -3.47 -0.58
N ASP A 88 -9.84 -2.58 -1.39
CA ASP A 88 -10.04 -2.77 -2.82
C ASP A 88 -8.76 -2.42 -3.60
N LEU A 89 -8.00 -1.44 -3.11
CA LEU A 89 -6.70 -1.01 -3.63
C LEU A 89 -5.72 -0.84 -2.46
N VAL A 90 -4.51 -1.34 -2.62
CA VAL A 90 -3.42 -1.11 -1.67
C VAL A 90 -2.45 -0.09 -2.27
N ILE A 91 -2.15 0.96 -1.52
CA ILE A 91 -1.13 1.94 -1.88
C ILE A 91 0.01 1.82 -0.88
N GLY A 92 1.20 1.57 -1.36
CA GLY A 92 2.33 1.35 -0.48
C GLY A 92 3.65 1.44 -1.20
N MET A 93 4.69 1.36 -0.39
CA MET A 93 6.06 1.33 -0.86
C MET A 93 6.56 -0.11 -0.90
N ALA A 94 7.77 -0.27 -1.34
CA ALA A 94 8.42 -1.56 -1.48
C ALA A 94 8.44 -2.40 -0.19
N GLY A 95 8.62 -3.69 -0.34
CA GLY A 95 8.86 -4.65 0.74
C GLY A 95 7.81 -5.75 0.86
N THR A 96 7.97 -6.59 1.87
CA THR A 96 7.13 -7.78 2.13
C THR A 96 5.63 -7.46 2.25
N ALA A 97 5.30 -6.24 2.65
CA ALA A 97 3.90 -5.79 2.73
C ALA A 97 3.21 -5.79 1.35
N ILE A 98 3.94 -5.41 0.30
CA ILE A 98 3.43 -5.44 -1.08
C ILE A 98 3.28 -6.89 -1.58
N GLU A 99 4.24 -7.77 -1.27
CA GLU A 99 4.13 -9.20 -1.57
C GLU A 99 2.86 -9.82 -0.95
N GLN A 100 2.58 -9.48 0.32
CA GLN A 100 1.38 -9.96 0.98
C GLN A 100 0.09 -9.41 0.36
N ALA A 101 0.09 -8.15 -0.11
CA ALA A 101 -1.05 -7.58 -0.82
C ALA A 101 -1.30 -8.32 -2.15
N VAL A 102 -0.25 -8.57 -2.93
CA VAL A 102 -0.34 -9.38 -4.17
C VAL A 102 -0.83 -10.78 -3.86
N GLY A 103 -0.32 -11.44 -2.80
CA GLY A 103 -0.76 -12.78 -2.38
C GLY A 103 -2.22 -12.85 -1.95
N LEU A 104 -2.80 -11.72 -1.52
CA LEU A 104 -4.24 -11.57 -1.25
C LEU A 104 -5.04 -11.14 -2.49
N ALA A 105 -4.45 -11.23 -3.67
CA ALA A 105 -5.04 -10.84 -4.95
C ALA A 105 -5.53 -9.38 -4.97
N LYS A 106 -4.79 -8.48 -4.32
CA LYS A 106 -5.10 -7.04 -4.33
C LYS A 106 -4.27 -6.34 -5.39
N PRO A 107 -4.86 -5.43 -6.19
CA PRO A 107 -4.06 -4.51 -6.99
C PRO A 107 -3.27 -3.59 -6.08
N VAL A 108 -2.03 -3.33 -6.45
CA VAL A 108 -1.12 -2.49 -5.68
C VAL A 108 -0.68 -1.30 -6.51
N LEU A 109 -0.71 -0.12 -5.90
CA LEU A 109 -0.12 1.09 -6.46
C LEU A 109 1.09 1.48 -5.64
N GLN A 110 2.26 1.51 -6.27
CA GLN A 110 3.49 2.03 -5.67
C GLN A 110 3.60 3.54 -5.90
N VAL A 111 4.09 4.23 -4.88
CA VAL A 111 4.37 5.66 -4.93
C VAL A 111 5.88 5.85 -4.86
N PRO A 112 6.55 6.17 -5.96
CA PRO A 112 7.99 6.40 -5.93
C PRO A 112 8.33 7.56 -5.00
N GLY A 113 9.21 7.30 -4.05
CA GLY A 113 9.70 8.27 -3.08
C GLY A 113 11.22 8.44 -3.18
N GLN A 114 11.81 8.91 -2.08
CA GLN A 114 13.26 9.03 -1.93
C GLN A 114 13.79 7.89 -1.06
N GLY A 115 14.97 7.39 -1.37
CA GLY A 115 15.62 6.30 -0.65
C GLY A 115 15.91 5.08 -1.53
N PRO A 116 16.77 4.16 -1.09
CA PRO A 116 17.29 3.08 -1.93
C PRO A 116 16.21 2.08 -2.37
N GLN A 117 15.12 1.94 -1.60
CA GLN A 117 14.01 1.04 -1.92
C GLN A 117 12.83 1.73 -2.60
N PHE A 118 12.97 3.00 -3.01
CA PHE A 118 11.87 3.81 -3.54
C PHE A 118 12.20 4.48 -4.88
N THR A 119 13.27 4.04 -5.52
CA THR A 119 13.63 4.49 -6.86
C THR A 119 12.70 3.87 -7.90
N ALA A 120 12.55 4.52 -9.06
CA ALA A 120 11.82 3.96 -10.19
C ALA A 120 12.38 2.58 -10.61
N ALA A 121 13.71 2.39 -10.53
CA ALA A 121 14.35 1.12 -10.81
C ALA A 121 13.93 0.02 -9.83
N PHE A 122 13.77 0.35 -8.55
CA PHE A 122 13.30 -0.61 -7.55
C PHE A 122 11.82 -0.95 -7.75
N ALA A 123 10.97 0.04 -8.04
CA ALA A 123 9.56 -0.17 -8.37
C ALA A 123 9.42 -1.09 -9.59
N GLU A 124 10.24 -0.89 -10.63
CA GLU A 124 10.26 -1.76 -11.82
C GLU A 124 10.75 -3.18 -11.48
N ALA A 125 11.78 -3.33 -10.65
CA ALA A 125 12.24 -4.64 -10.20
C ALA A 125 11.14 -5.39 -9.43
N GLN A 126 10.42 -4.70 -8.54
CA GLN A 126 9.27 -5.30 -7.85
C GLN A 126 8.14 -5.66 -8.81
N ARG A 127 7.83 -4.81 -9.79
CA ARG A 127 6.83 -5.11 -10.80
C ARG A 127 7.20 -6.37 -11.61
N ARG A 128 8.46 -6.55 -11.97
CA ARG A 128 8.94 -7.76 -12.62
C ARG A 128 8.79 -8.99 -11.73
N LEU A 129 9.09 -8.85 -10.45
CA LEU A 129 8.98 -9.95 -9.47
C LEU A 129 7.52 -10.30 -9.17
N LEU A 130 6.68 -9.31 -8.89
CA LEU A 130 5.33 -9.48 -8.37
C LEU A 130 4.22 -9.42 -9.44
N GLY A 131 4.59 -9.08 -10.67
CA GLY A 131 3.68 -9.12 -11.82
C GLY A 131 2.98 -7.80 -12.13
N PRO A 132 2.15 -7.82 -13.19
CA PRO A 132 1.53 -6.63 -13.78
C PRO A 132 0.39 -6.02 -12.94
N THR A 133 0.06 -6.62 -11.80
CA THR A 133 -0.92 -6.06 -10.85
C THR A 133 -0.30 -5.13 -9.81
N VAL A 134 1.02 -4.91 -9.92
CA VAL A 134 1.74 -3.85 -9.22
C VAL A 134 1.94 -2.70 -10.21
N PHE A 135 1.28 -1.59 -9.92
CA PHE A 135 1.25 -0.38 -10.75
C PHE A 135 2.14 0.69 -10.16
N CYS A 136 2.64 1.57 -11.01
CA CYS A 136 3.39 2.76 -10.63
C CYS A 136 3.13 3.85 -11.67
N ALA A 137 2.88 5.07 -11.25
CA ALA A 137 2.81 6.20 -12.16
C ALA A 137 4.22 6.67 -12.53
N ASP A 138 4.36 7.14 -13.77
CA ASP A 138 5.62 7.73 -14.24
C ASP A 138 5.87 9.10 -13.63
N GLY A 139 7.14 9.45 -13.46
CA GLY A 139 7.57 10.78 -13.06
C GLY A 139 8.69 10.78 -12.04
N GLU A 140 9.19 11.96 -11.75
CA GLU A 140 10.22 12.18 -10.75
C GLU A 140 9.67 11.91 -9.34
N SER A 141 10.36 11.08 -8.58
CA SER A 141 9.96 10.67 -7.24
C SER A 141 9.68 11.86 -6.31
N GLY A 142 8.47 11.92 -5.77
CA GLY A 142 8.03 12.94 -4.84
C GLY A 142 7.73 14.30 -5.47
N SER A 143 7.85 14.46 -6.79
CA SER A 143 7.39 15.67 -7.49
C SER A 143 5.87 15.80 -7.41
N ARG A 144 5.38 17.03 -7.54
CA ARG A 144 3.93 17.30 -7.52
C ARG A 144 3.24 16.61 -8.69
N GLU A 145 3.82 16.69 -9.87
CA GLU A 145 3.29 16.11 -11.10
C GLU A 145 3.21 14.57 -11.03
N ALA A 146 4.22 13.93 -10.41
CA ALA A 146 4.18 12.48 -10.20
C ALA A 146 3.11 12.07 -9.19
N LEU A 147 2.91 12.88 -8.13
CA LEU A 147 1.85 12.64 -7.15
C LEU A 147 0.46 12.85 -7.76
N GLU A 148 0.26 13.87 -8.59
CA GLU A 148 -0.99 14.11 -9.31
C GLU A 148 -1.34 12.94 -10.24
N ARG A 149 -0.38 12.47 -11.06
CA ARG A 149 -0.56 11.26 -11.88
C ARG A 149 -0.83 10.00 -11.04
N THR A 150 -0.16 9.89 -9.90
CA THR A 150 -0.40 8.76 -8.96
C THR A 150 -1.81 8.83 -8.39
N ALA A 151 -2.32 10.01 -8.06
CA ALA A 151 -3.69 10.21 -7.58
C ALA A 151 -4.74 9.85 -8.64
N GLU A 152 -4.54 10.26 -9.88
CA GLU A 152 -5.38 9.89 -11.01
C GLU A 152 -5.39 8.36 -11.22
N LEU A 153 -4.21 7.74 -11.23
CA LEU A 153 -4.06 6.29 -11.37
C LEU A 153 -4.72 5.55 -10.19
N ALA A 154 -4.58 6.07 -8.96
CA ALA A 154 -5.23 5.48 -7.79
C ALA A 154 -6.75 5.42 -7.94
N MET A 155 -7.35 6.50 -8.44
CA MET A 155 -8.80 6.55 -8.65
C MET A 155 -9.26 5.62 -9.77
N ALA A 156 -8.52 5.56 -10.87
CA ALA A 156 -8.80 4.65 -11.98
C ALA A 156 -8.67 3.18 -11.54
N LEU A 157 -7.64 2.85 -10.77
CA LEU A 157 -7.43 1.50 -10.24
C LEU A 157 -8.49 1.12 -9.20
N LEU A 158 -8.90 2.05 -8.34
CA LEU A 158 -9.95 1.80 -7.34
C LEU A 158 -11.30 1.49 -8.01
N ASP A 159 -11.65 2.18 -9.09
CA ASP A 159 -12.85 1.88 -9.86
C ASP A 159 -12.73 0.53 -10.58
N ARG A 160 -11.61 0.27 -11.26
CA ARG A 160 -11.34 -1.01 -11.93
C ARG A 160 -11.31 -2.19 -10.97
N ALA A 161 -10.68 -2.06 -9.80
CA ALA A 161 -10.63 -3.13 -8.80
C ALA A 161 -12.01 -3.65 -8.42
N ARG A 162 -13.03 -2.79 -8.46
CA ARG A 162 -14.41 -3.12 -8.11
C ARG A 162 -15.27 -3.55 -9.30
N ARG A 163 -15.04 -3.00 -10.48
CA ARG A 163 -15.93 -3.13 -11.64
C ARG A 163 -15.35 -3.92 -12.81
N ASP A 164 -14.03 -4.15 -12.82
CA ASP A 164 -13.36 -4.87 -13.90
C ASP A 164 -13.06 -6.32 -13.49
N PRO A 165 -13.88 -7.29 -13.95
CA PRO A 165 -13.64 -8.71 -13.67
C PRO A 165 -12.31 -9.21 -14.25
N GLY A 166 -11.80 -8.55 -15.30
CA GLY A 166 -10.50 -8.85 -15.90
C GLY A 166 -9.37 -8.58 -14.94
N LEU A 167 -9.33 -7.36 -14.33
CA LEU A 167 -8.34 -7.04 -13.32
C LEU A 167 -8.45 -7.95 -12.10
N GLN A 168 -9.65 -8.23 -11.62
CA GLN A 168 -9.86 -9.13 -10.47
C GLN A 168 -9.34 -10.55 -10.75
N ARG A 169 -9.55 -11.07 -11.94
CA ARG A 169 -9.03 -12.36 -12.37
C ARG A 169 -7.51 -12.32 -12.45
N GLN A 170 -6.95 -11.30 -13.10
CA GLN A 170 -5.51 -11.14 -13.21
C GLN A 170 -4.84 -11.07 -11.83
N CYS A 171 -5.41 -10.34 -10.85
CA CYS A 171 -4.89 -10.32 -9.48
C CYS A 171 -4.85 -11.72 -8.84
N ARG A 172 -5.89 -12.55 -9.05
CA ARG A 172 -5.91 -13.93 -8.53
C ARG A 172 -4.89 -14.83 -9.21
N GLU A 173 -4.73 -14.71 -10.52
CA GLU A 173 -3.77 -15.49 -11.29
C GLU A 173 -2.33 -15.15 -10.91
N GLU A 174 -2.01 -13.86 -10.80
CA GLU A 174 -0.68 -13.41 -10.39
C GLU A 174 -0.37 -13.80 -8.94
N ALA A 175 -1.33 -13.71 -8.02
CA ALA A 175 -1.17 -14.16 -6.65
C ALA A 175 -0.78 -15.65 -6.60
N LYS A 176 -1.50 -16.49 -7.33
CA LYS A 176 -1.23 -17.93 -7.40
C LYS A 176 0.11 -18.23 -8.07
N TRP A 177 0.40 -17.56 -9.18
CA TRP A 177 1.63 -17.79 -9.95
C TRP A 177 2.89 -17.35 -9.21
N ARG A 178 2.85 -16.17 -8.57
CA ARG A 178 4.03 -15.55 -7.95
C ARG A 178 4.29 -16.01 -6.53
N LEU A 179 3.25 -16.23 -5.76
CA LEU A 179 3.37 -16.52 -4.32
C LEU A 179 2.86 -17.93 -3.96
N GLY A 180 2.25 -18.61 -4.91
CA GLY A 180 1.74 -19.96 -4.71
C GLY A 180 0.41 -20.01 -3.96
N GLU A 181 -0.03 -21.24 -3.68
CA GLU A 181 -1.26 -21.50 -2.95
C GLU A 181 -1.04 -21.50 -1.43
N ALA A 182 -2.12 -21.27 -0.69
CA ALA A 182 -2.12 -21.40 0.76
C ALA A 182 -1.60 -22.77 1.23
N GLY A 183 -1.04 -22.84 2.44
CA GLY A 183 -0.52 -24.10 3.01
C GLY A 183 0.95 -24.39 2.68
N GLY A 184 1.71 -23.40 2.17
CA GLY A 184 3.15 -23.55 1.88
C GLY A 184 3.96 -24.10 3.07
N GLY A 185 3.67 -23.63 4.29
CA GLY A 185 4.33 -24.13 5.51
C GLY A 185 4.09 -25.62 5.76
N LEU A 186 2.87 -26.10 5.54
CA LEU A 186 2.56 -27.53 5.67
C LEU A 186 3.26 -28.38 4.63
N ARG A 187 3.31 -27.91 3.38
CA ARG A 187 4.04 -28.60 2.31
C ARG A 187 5.55 -28.63 2.59
N MET A 188 6.10 -27.55 3.12
CA MET A 188 7.51 -27.49 3.50
C MET A 188 7.82 -28.44 4.67
N ALA A 189 6.97 -28.47 5.71
CA ALA A 189 7.12 -29.41 6.82
C ALA A 189 7.09 -30.85 6.34
N ALA A 190 6.10 -31.23 5.51
CA ALA A 190 6.02 -32.57 4.93
C ALA A 190 7.24 -32.93 4.06
N ALA A 191 7.78 -31.97 3.31
CA ALA A 191 8.99 -32.20 2.52
C ALA A 191 10.22 -32.40 3.42
N ILE A 192 10.32 -31.68 4.54
CA ILE A 192 11.41 -31.86 5.53
C ILE A 192 11.28 -33.23 6.21
N ASP A 193 10.08 -33.59 6.68
CA ASP A 193 9.83 -34.90 7.33
C ASP A 193 10.20 -36.07 6.42
N ALA A 194 9.93 -35.95 5.12
CA ALA A 194 10.30 -36.96 4.13
C ALA A 194 11.82 -37.12 3.90
N LEU A 195 12.64 -36.16 4.34
CA LEU A 195 14.09 -36.16 4.24
C LEU A 195 14.78 -36.62 5.55
N LEU A 196 14.03 -36.71 6.63
CA LEU A 196 14.53 -37.19 7.91
C LEU A 196 14.55 -38.75 7.92
N PRO A 197 15.62 -39.40 8.43
CA PRO A 197 15.72 -40.84 8.48
C PRO A 197 14.75 -41.48 9.47
#